data_4322fd03b51efcc6b3c7fb5fb87c59f0
#
_entry.id   4322fd03b51efcc6b3c7fb5fb87c59f0
#
_cell.length_a   1.000
_cell.length_b   1.000
_cell.length_c   1.000
_cell.angle_alpha   90.00
_cell.angle_beta   90.00
_cell.angle_gamma   90.00
#
_symmetry.space_group_name_H-M   'P 1'
#
loop_
_entity.id
_entity.type
_entity.pdbx_description
1 polymer ?
#
loop_
_entity_poly.entity_id
_entity_poly.type
_entity_poly.pdbx_seq_one_letter_code
_entity_poly.pdbx_strand_id
1 'polypeptide(L)'
;KSALRMAMTLLKWPEESGRAFGRDIENLRSARHICSRCCSLADTDPCHICADPKRSREQLCLVSEWDSLVVMEESGIFKGRYLILGGLLSPLDGVDARSLEISRLESILREGEVREVILALGSTMEAEATSTYLHGLVTRVFPHVSVTRLAQGIPLGSEIKYVDRETLKQSLKYRQSL
;
A
#
# COMPACT_ATOMS: atom_id res chain seq x y z
N LYS A 1 -6.79 10.83 -24.96
CA LYS A 1 -8.22 10.58 -25.33
C LYS A 1 -9.15 10.65 -24.12
N SER A 2 -8.79 10.10 -22.95
CA SER A 2 -9.65 10.11 -21.73
C SER A 2 -9.88 11.50 -21.16
N ALA A 3 -8.85 12.34 -21.06
CA ALA A 3 -8.97 13.70 -20.55
C ALA A 3 -9.93 14.57 -21.39
N LEU A 4 -9.85 14.48 -22.73
CA LEU A 4 -10.77 15.20 -23.62
C LEU A 4 -12.22 14.73 -23.42
N ARG A 5 -12.44 13.41 -23.28
CA ARG A 5 -13.77 12.86 -23.03
C ARG A 5 -14.34 13.34 -21.69
N MET A 6 -13.53 13.40 -20.64
CA MET A 6 -13.92 13.97 -19.35
C MET A 6 -14.29 15.45 -19.47
N ALA A 7 -13.46 16.26 -20.12
CA ALA A 7 -13.74 17.67 -20.34
C ALA A 7 -15.06 17.88 -21.11
N MET A 8 -15.29 17.13 -22.20
CA MET A 8 -16.53 17.19 -22.96
C MET A 8 -17.77 16.75 -22.17
N THR A 9 -17.59 15.81 -21.20
CA THR A 9 -18.68 15.43 -20.30
C THR A 9 -19.01 16.54 -19.32
N LEU A 10 -18.01 17.17 -18.70
CA LEU A 10 -18.19 18.29 -17.77
C LEU A 10 -18.84 19.49 -18.45
N LEU A 11 -18.49 19.79 -19.70
CA LEU A 11 -19.09 20.89 -20.49
C LEU A 11 -20.58 20.69 -20.78
N LYS A 12 -21.10 19.46 -20.70
CA LYS A 12 -22.52 19.15 -20.90
C LYS A 12 -23.32 19.18 -19.58
N TRP A 13 -22.67 19.34 -18.47
CA TRP A 13 -23.36 19.41 -17.18
C TRP A 13 -24.10 20.75 -17.02
N PRO A 14 -25.20 20.75 -16.23
CA PRO A 14 -25.81 22.02 -15.80
C PRO A 14 -24.78 22.86 -15.05
N GLU A 15 -24.85 24.16 -15.18
CA GLU A 15 -23.89 25.10 -14.57
C GLU A 15 -23.77 24.92 -13.05
N GLU A 16 -24.90 24.68 -12.38
CA GLU A 16 -24.94 24.43 -10.93
C GLU A 16 -24.18 23.19 -10.53
N SER A 17 -24.32 22.06 -11.28
CA SER A 17 -23.60 20.84 -11.07
C SER A 17 -22.07 21.00 -11.27
N GLY A 18 -21.70 21.78 -12.31
CA GLY A 18 -20.30 22.10 -12.55
C GLY A 18 -19.70 22.95 -11.42
N ARG A 19 -20.42 23.92 -10.90
CA ARG A 19 -20.00 24.76 -9.75
C ARG A 19 -19.90 23.95 -8.47
N ALA A 20 -20.86 23.03 -8.20
CA ALA A 20 -20.81 22.15 -7.04
C ALA A 20 -19.59 21.27 -7.08
N PHE A 21 -19.33 20.60 -8.20
CA PHE A 21 -18.15 19.77 -8.40
C PHE A 21 -16.82 20.56 -8.25
N GLY A 22 -16.77 21.80 -8.74
CA GLY A 22 -15.63 22.69 -8.54
C GLY A 22 -15.36 22.97 -7.05
N ARG A 23 -16.41 23.26 -6.27
CA ARG A 23 -16.28 23.42 -4.80
C ARG A 23 -15.86 22.15 -4.10
N ASP A 24 -16.34 20.99 -4.53
CA ASP A 24 -15.93 19.70 -3.95
C ASP A 24 -14.44 19.43 -4.18
N ILE A 25 -13.93 19.77 -5.39
CA ILE A 25 -12.49 19.66 -5.69
C ILE A 25 -11.68 20.64 -4.83
N GLU A 26 -12.12 21.91 -4.71
CA GLU A 26 -11.46 22.94 -3.91
C GLU A 26 -11.33 22.51 -2.45
N ASN A 27 -12.39 21.91 -1.89
CA ASN A 27 -12.46 21.48 -0.50
C ASN A 27 -11.90 20.08 -0.25
N LEU A 28 -11.58 19.30 -1.31
CA LEU A 28 -11.20 17.90 -1.20
C LEU A 28 -10.04 17.68 -0.21
N ARG A 29 -9.01 18.53 -0.28
CA ARG A 29 -7.82 18.41 0.56
C ARG A 29 -8.05 18.90 1.99
N SER A 30 -8.85 19.96 2.19
CA SER A 30 -9.15 20.51 3.50
C SER A 30 -10.14 19.66 4.29
N ALA A 31 -10.99 18.88 3.59
CA ALA A 31 -11.95 17.97 4.18
C ALA A 31 -11.38 16.60 4.56
N ARG A 32 -10.10 16.34 4.27
CA ARG A 32 -9.44 15.05 4.52
C ARG A 32 -8.21 15.22 5.39
N HIS A 33 -7.99 14.22 6.25
CA HIS A 33 -6.82 14.13 7.12
C HIS A 33 -5.89 13.01 6.66
N ILE A 34 -4.59 13.22 6.81
CA ILE A 34 -3.64 12.12 6.73
C ILE A 34 -3.58 11.48 8.12
N CYS A 35 -3.95 10.21 8.21
CA CYS A 35 -3.92 9.48 9.46
C CYS A 35 -2.51 9.52 10.08
N SER A 36 -2.41 9.99 11.31
CA SER A 36 -1.14 10.11 12.05
C SER A 36 -0.45 8.77 12.28
N ARG A 37 -1.16 7.64 12.16
CA ARG A 37 -0.61 6.29 12.37
C ARG A 37 -0.20 5.60 11.08
N CYS A 38 -1.08 5.53 10.08
CA CYS A 38 -0.86 4.71 8.88
C CYS A 38 -0.64 5.49 7.59
N CYS A 39 -0.68 6.83 7.64
CA CYS A 39 -0.56 7.73 6.48
C CYS A 39 -1.69 7.58 5.45
N SER A 40 -2.82 6.95 5.80
CA SER A 40 -4.00 6.86 4.96
C SER A 40 -4.77 8.18 4.94
N LEU A 41 -5.41 8.50 3.82
CA LEU A 41 -6.44 9.53 3.75
C LEU A 41 -7.69 9.08 4.53
N ALA A 42 -8.21 9.94 5.40
CA ALA A 42 -9.34 9.62 6.26
C ALA A 42 -10.15 10.87 6.63
N ASP A 43 -11.38 10.64 7.09
CA ASP A 43 -12.25 11.70 7.61
C ASP A 43 -11.91 12.06 9.07
N THR A 44 -11.20 11.17 9.78
CA THR A 44 -10.80 11.33 11.17
C THR A 44 -9.35 10.93 11.40
N ASP A 45 -8.73 11.42 12.47
CA ASP A 45 -7.40 11.01 12.93
C ASP A 45 -7.47 10.51 14.38
N PRO A 46 -7.14 9.24 14.64
CA PRO A 46 -6.74 8.20 13.68
C PRO A 46 -7.90 7.75 12.78
N CYS A 47 -7.57 7.18 11.61
CA CYS A 47 -8.56 6.65 10.68
C CYS A 47 -9.33 5.45 11.27
N HIS A 48 -10.46 5.09 10.66
CA HIS A 48 -11.31 3.97 11.13
C HIS A 48 -10.54 2.63 11.24
N ILE A 49 -9.57 2.38 10.35
CA ILE A 49 -8.72 1.19 10.41
C ILE A 49 -7.83 1.20 11.67
N CYS A 50 -7.17 2.31 11.93
CA CYS A 50 -6.27 2.44 13.07
C CYS A 50 -7.01 2.55 14.42
N ALA A 51 -8.26 3.03 14.40
CA ALA A 51 -9.11 3.15 15.57
C ALA A 51 -9.83 1.85 15.94
N ASP A 52 -9.93 0.88 15.02
CA ASP A 52 -10.65 -0.38 15.26
C ASP A 52 -9.91 -1.27 16.28
N PRO A 53 -10.48 -1.48 17.49
CA PRO A 53 -9.85 -2.30 18.51
C PRO A 53 -9.82 -3.80 18.20
N LYS A 54 -10.58 -4.24 17.19
CA LYS A 54 -10.64 -5.65 16.77
C LYS A 54 -9.46 -6.05 15.89
N ARG A 55 -8.69 -5.09 15.39
CA ARG A 55 -7.54 -5.37 14.53
C ARG A 55 -6.32 -5.80 15.34
N SER A 56 -5.64 -6.81 14.82
CA SER A 56 -4.37 -7.27 15.39
C SER A 56 -3.33 -6.14 15.36
N ARG A 57 -2.67 -5.93 16.49
CA ARG A 57 -1.55 -5.01 16.62
C ARG A 57 -0.21 -5.67 16.31
N GLU A 58 -0.19 -7.00 16.28
CA GLU A 58 1.00 -7.79 16.04
C GLU A 58 1.40 -7.85 14.56
N GLN A 59 0.46 -7.56 13.64
CA GLN A 59 0.70 -7.61 12.21
C GLN A 59 0.59 -6.23 11.57
N LEU A 60 1.65 -5.83 10.87
CA LEU A 60 1.73 -4.57 10.13
C LEU A 60 1.96 -4.85 8.64
N CYS A 61 0.99 -4.52 7.81
CA CYS A 61 1.10 -4.64 6.35
C CYS A 61 1.59 -3.32 5.74
N LEU A 62 2.72 -3.36 5.04
CA LEU A 62 3.26 -2.22 4.32
C LEU A 62 2.76 -2.24 2.88
N VAL A 63 2.14 -1.16 2.46
CA VAL A 63 1.71 -0.91 1.08
C VAL A 63 2.42 0.33 0.52
N SER A 64 2.60 0.40 -0.80
CA SER A 64 3.28 1.54 -1.42
C SER A 64 2.42 2.80 -1.40
N GLU A 65 1.15 2.68 -1.79
CA GLU A 65 0.23 3.80 -2.05
C GLU A 65 -1.17 3.54 -1.48
N TRP A 66 -2.01 4.57 -1.51
CA TRP A 66 -3.38 4.52 -0.99
C TRP A 66 -4.29 3.55 -1.73
N ASP A 67 -4.15 3.43 -3.05
CA ASP A 67 -4.92 2.49 -3.86
C ASP A 67 -4.64 1.03 -3.47
N SER A 68 -3.39 0.70 -3.18
CA SER A 68 -2.99 -0.61 -2.70
C SER A 68 -3.64 -0.96 -1.35
N LEU A 69 -3.74 0.04 -0.44
CA LEU A 69 -4.46 -0.14 0.82
C LEU A 69 -5.95 -0.40 0.58
N VAL A 70 -6.58 0.35 -0.32
CA VAL A 70 -8.01 0.18 -0.66
C VAL A 70 -8.27 -1.25 -1.14
N VAL A 71 -7.49 -1.75 -2.09
CA VAL A 71 -7.63 -3.12 -2.61
C VAL A 71 -7.46 -4.17 -1.52
N MET A 72 -6.43 -4.00 -0.65
CA MET A 72 -6.20 -4.93 0.46
C MET A 72 -7.36 -4.92 1.46
N GLU A 73 -7.89 -3.75 1.78
CA GLU A 73 -8.98 -3.60 2.74
C GLU A 73 -10.32 -4.11 2.21
N GLU A 74 -10.64 -3.85 0.93
CA GLU A 74 -11.83 -4.36 0.25
C GLU A 74 -11.86 -5.90 0.19
N SER A 75 -10.69 -6.55 0.14
CA SER A 75 -10.62 -8.01 0.20
C SER A 75 -11.20 -8.59 1.50
N GLY A 76 -11.18 -7.82 2.58
CA GLY A 76 -11.66 -8.21 3.90
C GLY A 76 -10.87 -9.32 4.59
N ILE A 77 -9.77 -9.79 3.97
CA ILE A 77 -8.99 -10.95 4.44
C ILE A 77 -8.03 -10.55 5.56
N PHE A 78 -7.35 -9.41 5.42
CA PHE A 78 -6.35 -8.97 6.39
C PHE A 78 -7.00 -8.21 7.56
N LYS A 79 -6.66 -8.60 8.77
CA LYS A 79 -7.22 -8.05 10.02
C LYS A 79 -6.18 -7.37 10.90
N GLY A 80 -5.00 -7.11 10.37
CA GLY A 80 -3.94 -6.33 11.02
C GLY A 80 -4.03 -4.84 10.72
N ARG A 81 -2.93 -4.13 11.01
CA ARG A 81 -2.75 -2.70 10.72
C ARG A 81 -1.99 -2.49 9.42
N TYR A 82 -2.11 -1.30 8.85
CA TYR A 82 -1.38 -0.91 7.65
C TYR A 82 -0.43 0.25 7.93
N LEU A 83 0.55 0.40 7.06
CA LEU A 83 1.31 1.63 6.87
C LEU A 83 1.52 1.85 5.38
N ILE A 84 1.18 3.03 4.91
CA ILE A 84 1.44 3.49 3.54
C ILE A 84 2.83 4.11 3.52
N LEU A 85 3.70 3.60 2.64
CA LEU A 85 5.08 4.09 2.53
C LEU A 85 5.18 5.42 1.78
N GLY A 86 4.18 5.76 0.95
CA GLY A 86 4.18 6.95 0.10
C GLY A 86 4.99 6.78 -1.18
N GLY A 87 5.28 5.54 -1.59
CA GLY A 87 6.00 5.21 -2.82
C GLY A 87 6.93 4.00 -2.67
N LEU A 88 7.81 3.85 -3.65
CA LEU A 88 8.86 2.83 -3.71
C LEU A 88 10.21 3.52 -3.94
N LEU A 89 11.31 2.89 -3.51
CA LEU A 89 12.66 3.38 -3.81
C LEU A 89 12.89 3.36 -5.33
N SER A 90 13.15 4.53 -5.88
CA SER A 90 13.47 4.72 -7.29
C SER A 90 14.57 5.79 -7.44
N PRO A 91 15.86 5.38 -7.40
CA PRO A 91 16.97 6.32 -7.53
C PRO A 91 16.94 7.12 -8.84
N LEU A 92 16.38 6.51 -9.91
CA LEU A 92 16.25 7.17 -11.22
C LEU A 92 15.24 8.33 -11.17
N ASP A 93 14.19 8.20 -10.35
CA ASP A 93 13.16 9.21 -10.16
C ASP A 93 13.45 10.11 -8.94
N GLY A 94 14.61 9.94 -8.31
CA GLY A 94 15.02 10.72 -7.13
C GLY A 94 14.30 10.34 -5.83
N VAL A 95 13.62 9.18 -5.79
CA VAL A 95 12.93 8.71 -4.59
C VAL A 95 13.91 7.87 -3.75
N ASP A 96 14.37 8.45 -2.66
CA ASP A 96 15.23 7.78 -1.67
C ASP A 96 14.45 7.39 -0.40
N ALA A 97 15.13 6.75 0.55
CA ALA A 97 14.51 6.29 1.81
C ALA A 97 13.95 7.46 2.67
N ARG A 98 14.43 8.69 2.48
CA ARG A 98 13.94 9.87 3.21
C ARG A 98 12.61 10.39 2.67
N SER A 99 12.30 10.04 1.41
CA SER A 99 11.03 10.36 0.77
C SER A 99 9.91 9.42 1.19
N LEU A 100 10.24 8.31 1.85
CA LEU A 100 9.30 7.29 2.30
C LEU A 100 9.02 7.41 3.80
N GLU A 101 7.89 6.87 4.26
CA GLU A 101 7.46 6.88 5.67
C GLU A 101 8.27 5.90 6.56
N ILE A 102 9.60 5.83 6.34
CA ILE A 102 10.50 4.92 7.10
C ILE A 102 10.56 5.32 8.58
N SER A 103 10.63 6.61 8.88
CA SER A 103 10.64 7.09 10.27
C SER A 103 9.36 6.70 11.01
N ARG A 104 8.22 6.68 10.31
CA ARG A 104 6.94 6.23 10.83
C ARG A 104 6.96 4.73 11.12
N LEU A 105 7.46 3.94 10.18
CA LEU A 105 7.65 2.50 10.37
C LEU A 105 8.48 2.22 11.64
N GLU A 106 9.64 2.86 11.76
CA GLU A 106 10.50 2.69 12.95
C GLU A 106 9.79 3.08 14.24
N SER A 107 9.00 4.18 14.23
CA SER A 107 8.23 4.61 15.39
C SER A 107 7.22 3.54 15.83
N ILE A 108 6.46 2.97 14.86
CA ILE A 108 5.50 1.90 15.12
C ILE A 108 6.19 0.65 15.69
N LEU A 109 7.34 0.27 15.12
CA LEU A 109 8.08 -0.91 15.59
C LEU A 109 8.68 -0.73 16.97
N ARG A 110 9.08 0.50 17.35
CA ARG A 110 9.55 0.83 18.71
C ARG A 110 8.47 0.72 19.78
N GLU A 111 7.18 0.78 19.42
CA GLU A 111 6.07 0.51 20.37
C GLU A 111 6.10 -0.94 20.88
N GLY A 112 6.76 -1.85 20.16
CA GLY A 112 7.00 -3.24 20.59
C GLY A 112 5.81 -4.18 20.47
N GLU A 113 4.70 -3.73 19.90
CA GLU A 113 3.50 -4.55 19.70
C GLU A 113 3.60 -5.43 18.44
N VAL A 114 4.31 -4.96 17.38
CA VAL A 114 4.42 -5.65 16.09
C VAL A 114 5.36 -6.84 16.20
N ARG A 115 4.92 -8.00 15.72
CA ARG A 115 5.66 -9.24 15.59
C ARG A 115 5.99 -9.62 14.16
N GLU A 116 5.15 -9.15 13.23
CA GLU A 116 5.29 -9.44 11.81
C GLU A 116 5.06 -8.17 10.97
N VAL A 117 6.00 -7.90 10.07
CA VAL A 117 5.86 -6.92 8.99
C VAL A 117 5.64 -7.67 7.69
N ILE A 118 4.51 -7.41 7.03
CA ILE A 118 4.13 -8.03 5.76
C ILE A 118 4.35 -7.02 4.63
N LEU A 119 5.21 -7.34 3.67
CA LEU A 119 5.49 -6.50 2.53
C LEU A 119 4.49 -6.79 1.40
N ALA A 120 3.56 -5.84 1.14
CA ALA A 120 2.57 -5.89 0.07
C ALA A 120 2.87 -4.81 -0.99
N LEU A 121 4.12 -4.81 -1.51
CA LEU A 121 4.65 -3.75 -2.38
C LEU A 121 4.60 -4.08 -3.88
N GLY A 122 4.11 -5.28 -4.23
CA GLY A 122 4.14 -5.77 -5.61
C GLY A 122 5.44 -6.49 -5.98
N SER A 123 5.70 -6.62 -7.28
CA SER A 123 6.83 -7.41 -7.83
C SER A 123 7.61 -6.68 -8.93
N THR A 124 7.58 -5.33 -8.95
CA THR A 124 8.45 -4.54 -9.84
C THR A 124 9.87 -4.49 -9.31
N MET A 125 10.83 -4.01 -10.10
CA MET A 125 12.23 -3.85 -9.67
C MET A 125 12.34 -2.91 -8.46
N GLU A 126 11.58 -1.82 -8.46
CA GLU A 126 11.51 -0.85 -7.37
C GLU A 126 10.90 -1.49 -6.11
N ALA A 127 9.87 -2.33 -6.27
CA ALA A 127 9.26 -3.08 -5.17
C ALA A 127 10.23 -4.09 -4.54
N GLU A 128 11.01 -4.81 -5.35
CA GLU A 128 12.05 -5.74 -4.88
C GLU A 128 13.21 -4.99 -4.18
N ALA A 129 13.65 -3.87 -4.74
CA ALA A 129 14.67 -3.02 -4.11
C ALA A 129 14.19 -2.48 -2.76
N THR A 130 12.95 -1.97 -2.71
CA THR A 130 12.32 -1.46 -1.48
C THR A 130 12.14 -2.59 -0.45
N SER A 131 11.68 -3.76 -0.89
CA SER A 131 11.52 -4.93 -0.01
C SER A 131 12.85 -5.38 0.59
N THR A 132 13.92 -5.42 -0.21
CA THR A 132 15.27 -5.77 0.26
C THR A 132 15.78 -4.76 1.29
N TYR A 133 15.60 -3.47 1.03
CA TYR A 133 15.97 -2.40 1.95
C TYR A 133 15.23 -2.53 3.29
N LEU A 134 13.89 -2.67 3.25
CA LEU A 134 13.06 -2.79 4.44
C LEU A 134 13.36 -4.05 5.25
N HIS A 135 13.55 -5.18 4.58
CA HIS A 135 13.98 -6.42 5.23
C HIS A 135 15.30 -6.22 5.97
N GLY A 136 16.32 -5.63 5.31
CA GLY A 136 17.62 -5.35 5.93
C GLY A 136 17.52 -4.39 7.11
N LEU A 137 16.69 -3.34 7.01
CA LEU A 137 16.44 -2.39 8.09
C LEU A 137 15.79 -3.06 9.29
N VAL A 138 14.66 -3.74 9.09
CA VAL A 138 13.87 -4.36 10.16
C VAL A 138 14.67 -5.47 10.85
N THR A 139 15.30 -6.37 10.10
CA THR A 139 16.08 -7.47 10.67
C THR A 139 17.26 -6.97 11.52
N ARG A 140 17.90 -5.88 11.10
CA ARG A 140 19.04 -5.31 11.83
C ARG A 140 18.63 -4.57 13.10
N VAL A 141 17.55 -3.76 13.03
CA VAL A 141 17.15 -2.84 14.11
C VAL A 141 16.13 -3.48 15.05
N PHE A 142 15.30 -4.38 14.55
CA PHE A 142 14.20 -5.04 15.27
C PHE A 142 14.23 -6.55 15.06
N PRO A 143 15.27 -7.26 15.54
CA PRO A 143 15.51 -8.68 15.25
C PRO A 143 14.42 -9.63 15.76
N HIS A 144 13.53 -9.15 16.62
CA HIS A 144 12.37 -9.90 17.14
C HIS A 144 11.13 -9.78 16.21
N VAL A 145 11.18 -8.95 15.16
CA VAL A 145 10.11 -8.77 14.20
C VAL A 145 10.40 -9.60 12.95
N SER A 146 9.49 -10.50 12.59
CA SER A 146 9.58 -11.23 11.33
C SER A 146 9.19 -10.35 10.16
N VAL A 147 9.85 -10.55 9.01
CA VAL A 147 9.50 -9.87 7.77
C VAL A 147 9.07 -10.91 6.75
N THR A 148 7.85 -10.79 6.28
CA THR A 148 7.26 -11.63 5.25
C THR A 148 6.85 -10.81 4.05
N ARG A 149 6.51 -11.46 2.94
CA ARG A 149 5.92 -10.80 1.76
C ARG A 149 4.78 -11.63 1.19
N LEU A 150 3.91 -10.98 0.43
CA LEU A 150 2.85 -11.69 -0.27
C LEU A 150 3.44 -12.72 -1.22
N ALA A 151 2.82 -13.91 -1.26
CA ALA A 151 3.24 -14.97 -2.15
C ALA A 151 3.14 -14.52 -3.61
N GLN A 152 4.15 -14.87 -4.41
CA GLN A 152 4.18 -14.67 -5.84
C GLN A 152 3.90 -16.01 -6.53
N GLY A 153 2.94 -16.04 -7.43
CA GLY A 153 2.57 -17.28 -8.08
C GLY A 153 1.61 -17.10 -9.25
N ILE A 154 1.19 -18.23 -9.81
CA ILE A 154 0.27 -18.27 -10.94
C ILE A 154 -1.12 -17.84 -10.46
N PRO A 155 -1.74 -16.82 -11.09
CA PRO A 155 -3.08 -16.39 -10.73
C PRO A 155 -4.11 -17.50 -10.92
N LEU A 156 -5.12 -17.55 -10.04
CA LEU A 156 -6.22 -18.49 -10.18
C LEU A 156 -6.95 -18.30 -11.51
N GLY A 157 -7.23 -19.39 -12.20
CA GLY A 157 -7.87 -19.36 -13.51
C GLY A 157 -6.93 -19.14 -14.70
N SER A 158 -5.63 -18.91 -14.46
CA SER A 158 -4.65 -18.80 -15.53
C SER A 158 -4.15 -20.17 -15.98
N GLU A 159 -3.96 -20.33 -17.31
CA GLU A 159 -3.28 -21.48 -17.88
C GLU A 159 -1.77 -21.26 -17.93
N ILE A 160 -0.98 -22.30 -17.64
CA ILE A 160 0.49 -22.26 -17.60
C ILE A 160 1.12 -21.68 -18.88
N LYS A 161 0.51 -21.93 -20.03
CA LYS A 161 1.00 -21.45 -21.35
C LYS A 161 1.03 -19.92 -21.49
N TYR A 162 0.27 -19.19 -20.66
CA TYR A 162 0.20 -17.72 -20.67
C TYR A 162 0.99 -17.06 -19.54
N VAL A 163 1.61 -17.87 -18.68
CA VAL A 163 2.38 -17.37 -17.55
C VAL A 163 3.80 -17.04 -18.00
N ASP A 164 4.29 -15.87 -17.61
CA ASP A 164 5.64 -15.44 -17.91
C ASP A 164 6.71 -16.28 -17.17
N ARG A 165 7.93 -16.23 -17.68
CA ARG A 165 9.04 -17.04 -17.18
C ARG A 165 9.39 -16.79 -15.72
N GLU A 166 9.31 -15.52 -15.27
CA GLU A 166 9.68 -15.18 -13.89
C GLU A 166 8.62 -15.67 -12.90
N THR A 167 7.33 -15.50 -13.23
CA THR A 167 6.23 -16.05 -12.46
C THR A 167 6.31 -17.56 -12.33
N LEU A 168 6.64 -18.28 -13.43
CA LEU A 168 6.86 -19.72 -13.39
C LEU A 168 8.03 -20.11 -12.48
N LYS A 169 9.14 -19.37 -12.55
CA LYS A 169 10.30 -19.61 -11.69
C LYS A 169 9.96 -19.43 -10.22
N GLN A 170 9.22 -18.38 -9.84
CA GLN A 170 8.79 -18.12 -8.48
C GLN A 170 7.83 -19.21 -8.00
N SER A 171 6.85 -19.60 -8.82
CA SER A 171 5.89 -20.66 -8.50
C SER A 171 6.57 -22.02 -8.26
N LEU A 172 7.58 -22.34 -9.05
CA LEU A 172 8.38 -23.56 -8.86
C LEU A 172 9.23 -23.50 -7.58
N LYS A 173 9.82 -22.34 -7.29
CA LYS A 173 10.63 -22.12 -6.09
C LYS A 173 9.81 -22.26 -4.80
N TYR A 174 8.59 -21.72 -4.80
CA TYR A 174 7.69 -21.70 -3.64
C TYR A 174 6.52 -22.68 -3.77
N ARG A 175 6.71 -23.75 -4.56
CA ARG A 175 5.69 -24.81 -4.69
C ARG A 175 5.33 -25.42 -3.35
N GLN A 176 4.05 -25.71 -3.16
CA GLN A 176 3.52 -26.32 -1.93
C GLN A 176 3.38 -27.83 -2.13
N SER A 177 3.55 -28.60 -1.06
CA SER A 177 3.14 -29.99 -1.00
C SER A 177 1.63 -30.06 -0.80
N LEU A 178 0.99 -31.04 -1.48
CA LEU A 178 -0.43 -31.30 -1.34
C LEU A 178 -0.68 -32.26 -0.16
#